data_de1faddbdde1a3842c587f8eb78ca676
#
_entry.id   de1faddbdde1a3842c587f8eb78ca676
#
_cell.length_a   1.000
_cell.length_b   1.000
_cell.length_c   1.000
_cell.angle_alpha   90.00
_cell.angle_beta   90.00
_cell.angle_gamma   90.00
#
_symmetry.space_group_name_H-M   'P 1'
#
loop_
_entity.id
_entity.type
_entity.pdbx_description
1 polymer ?
#
loop_
_entity_poly.entity_id
_entity_poly.type
_entity_poly.pdbx_seq_one_letter_code
_entity_poly.pdbx_strand_id
1 'polypeptide(L)'
;YKIHDGTDFAAPCGTPIWAAASGTVVQRYYNSAYGNRIVVNHGVMRGVSAMTTYNHLSRYNVTNGQTVTRGQVIGYVGTTGLSTGCHLHFMVLQNGKHTNPMNWL
;
A
#
# COMPACT_ATOMS: atom_id res chain seq x y z
N TYR A 1 12.69 -7.37 7.12
CA TYR A 1 12.30 -5.97 7.18
C TYR A 1 13.35 -5.05 6.57
N LYS A 2 12.90 -4.16 5.69
CA LYS A 2 13.78 -3.20 5.02
C LYS A 2 13.21 -1.80 5.21
N ILE A 3 13.90 -0.97 5.97
CA ILE A 3 13.44 0.38 6.31
C ILE A 3 13.22 1.24 5.06
N HIS A 4 14.17 1.22 4.13
CA HIS A 4 14.13 2.06 2.92
C HIS A 4 13.18 1.52 1.86
N ASP A 5 12.68 0.29 2.03
CA ASP A 5 11.77 -0.35 1.06
C ASP A 5 10.33 -0.36 1.57
N GLY A 6 10.13 -0.45 2.86
CA GLY A 6 8.79 -0.46 3.43
C GLY A 6 8.75 -1.11 4.80
N THR A 7 7.56 -1.23 5.35
CA THR A 7 7.32 -1.83 6.66
C THR A 7 6.32 -2.96 6.54
N ASP A 8 6.61 -4.09 7.16
CA ASP A 8 5.71 -5.23 7.22
C ASP A 8 4.82 -5.16 8.46
N PHE A 9 3.53 -5.37 8.26
CA PHE A 9 2.56 -5.48 9.33
C PHE A 9 1.95 -6.88 9.30
N ALA A 10 2.24 -7.67 10.31
CA ALA A 10 1.70 -9.03 10.40
C ALA A 10 0.19 -8.96 10.69
N ALA A 11 -0.59 -9.72 9.91
CA ALA A 11 -2.03 -9.80 10.10
C ALA A 11 -2.54 -11.07 9.42
N PRO A 12 -3.63 -11.67 9.90
CA PRO A 12 -4.22 -12.82 9.21
C PRO A 12 -4.63 -12.49 7.78
N CYS A 13 -4.51 -13.43 6.87
CA CYS A 13 -5.04 -13.28 5.52
C CYS A 13 -6.54 -12.95 5.58
N GLY A 14 -6.97 -12.02 4.74
CA GLY A 14 -8.35 -11.56 4.72
C GLY A 14 -8.62 -10.35 5.61
N THR A 15 -7.66 -9.92 6.42
CA THR A 15 -7.81 -8.71 7.24
C THR A 15 -7.98 -7.50 6.31
N PRO A 16 -8.98 -6.63 6.55
CA PRO A 16 -9.17 -5.43 5.74
C PRO A 16 -7.97 -4.49 5.82
N ILE A 17 -7.60 -3.90 4.69
CA ILE A 17 -6.56 -2.90 4.58
C ILE A 17 -7.24 -1.56 4.31
N TRP A 18 -6.89 -0.53 5.10
CA TRP A 18 -7.45 0.80 4.98
C TRP A 18 -6.48 1.75 4.30
N ALA A 19 -7.03 2.68 3.51
CA ALA A 19 -6.22 3.75 2.93
C ALA A 19 -5.58 4.57 4.05
N ALA A 20 -4.28 4.77 3.98
CA ALA A 20 -3.53 5.51 5.02
C ALA A 20 -3.88 7.00 5.01
N ALA A 21 -4.32 7.53 3.88
CA ALA A 21 -4.76 8.90 3.70
C ALA A 21 -5.66 8.98 2.48
N SER A 22 -6.39 10.07 2.33
CA SER A 22 -7.22 10.30 1.15
C SER A 22 -6.35 10.49 -0.09
N GLY A 23 -6.84 10.04 -1.24
CA GLY A 23 -6.11 10.16 -2.49
C GLY A 23 -6.83 9.46 -3.63
N THR A 24 -6.09 9.18 -4.70
CA THR A 24 -6.60 8.52 -5.90
C THR A 24 -5.81 7.26 -6.17
N VAL A 25 -6.50 6.17 -6.47
CA VAL A 25 -5.85 4.92 -6.88
C VAL A 25 -5.23 5.14 -8.24
N VAL A 26 -3.90 5.17 -8.29
CA VAL A 26 -3.17 5.30 -9.54
C VAL A 26 -3.24 4.00 -10.31
N GLN A 27 -3.05 2.89 -9.61
CA GLN A 27 -2.96 1.59 -10.23
C GLN A 27 -3.17 0.50 -9.20
N ARG A 28 -3.91 -0.54 -9.59
CA ARG A 28 -3.88 -1.83 -8.93
C ARG A 28 -3.40 -2.85 -9.95
N TYR A 29 -2.46 -3.70 -9.58
CA TYR A 29 -1.90 -4.65 -10.52
C TYR A 29 -1.16 -5.77 -9.80
N TYR A 30 -0.85 -6.84 -10.53
CA TYR A 30 -0.05 -7.93 -10.03
C TYR A 30 1.41 -7.76 -10.45
N ASN A 31 2.31 -7.97 -9.49
CA ASN A 31 3.76 -7.97 -9.74
C ASN A 31 4.32 -9.24 -9.09
N SER A 32 5.25 -9.91 -9.77
CA SER A 32 5.75 -11.20 -9.25
C SER A 32 6.46 -11.08 -7.90
N ALA A 33 7.02 -9.91 -7.58
CA ALA A 33 7.66 -9.67 -6.29
C ALA A 33 6.66 -9.19 -5.23
N TYR A 34 5.85 -8.18 -5.58
CA TYR A 34 4.94 -7.54 -4.62
C TYR A 34 3.55 -8.18 -4.58
N GLY A 35 3.26 -9.12 -5.49
CA GLY A 35 1.95 -9.74 -5.58
C GLY A 35 0.88 -8.75 -6.05
N ASN A 36 -0.33 -8.88 -5.53
CA ASN A 36 -1.39 -7.91 -5.78
C ASN A 36 -1.06 -6.61 -5.06
N ARG A 37 -0.92 -5.54 -5.82
CA ARG A 37 -0.42 -4.24 -5.35
C ARG A 37 -1.40 -3.12 -5.67
N ILE A 38 -1.58 -2.22 -4.72
CA ILE A 38 -2.33 -0.97 -4.91
C ILE A 38 -1.36 0.19 -4.69
N VAL A 39 -1.43 1.18 -5.59
CA VAL A 39 -0.68 2.44 -5.46
C VAL A 39 -1.69 3.56 -5.34
N VAL A 40 -1.59 4.36 -4.26
CA VAL A 40 -2.45 5.50 -4.02
C VAL A 40 -1.62 6.77 -4.05
N ASN A 41 -2.04 7.74 -4.87
CA ASN A 41 -1.42 9.06 -4.94
C ASN A 41 -2.19 10.01 -4.03
N HIS A 42 -1.50 10.56 -3.04
CA HIS A 42 -2.08 11.49 -2.07
C HIS A 42 -1.85 12.96 -2.44
N GLY A 43 -1.15 13.21 -3.56
CA GLY A 43 -0.76 14.56 -3.93
C GLY A 43 0.37 15.08 -3.07
N VAL A 44 0.39 16.40 -2.85
CA VAL A 44 1.43 17.03 -2.03
C VAL A 44 1.01 16.99 -0.57
N MET A 45 1.84 16.37 0.27
CA MET A 45 1.66 16.30 1.70
C MET A 45 2.96 16.74 2.37
N ARG A 46 2.86 17.64 3.34
CA ARG A 46 4.04 18.17 4.05
C ARG A 46 5.09 18.74 3.08
N GLY A 47 4.63 19.34 1.97
CA GLY A 47 5.51 19.94 0.98
C GLY A 47 6.15 18.95 0.00
N VAL A 48 5.79 17.66 0.03
CA VAL A 48 6.34 16.65 -0.86
C VAL A 48 5.23 15.86 -1.53
N SER A 49 5.51 15.36 -2.73
CA SER A 49 4.60 14.45 -3.43
C SER A 49 4.64 13.09 -2.75
N ALA A 50 3.50 12.61 -2.29
CA ALA A 50 3.42 11.38 -1.51
C ALA A 50 2.53 10.34 -2.18
N MET A 51 3.02 9.10 -2.21
CA MET A 51 2.25 7.92 -2.62
C MET A 51 2.43 6.83 -1.58
N THR A 52 1.40 6.00 -1.40
CA THR A 52 1.51 4.80 -0.57
C THR A 52 1.24 3.58 -1.42
N THR A 53 1.90 2.49 -1.10
CA THR A 53 1.68 1.22 -1.77
C THR A 53 1.35 0.14 -0.76
N TYR A 54 0.48 -0.77 -1.16
CA TYR A 54 -0.05 -1.85 -0.34
C TYR A 54 0.19 -3.13 -1.13
N ASN A 55 0.95 -4.06 -0.58
CA ASN A 55 1.50 -5.18 -1.33
C ASN A 55 1.10 -6.52 -0.72
N HIS A 56 1.16 -7.58 -1.52
CA HIS A 56 0.84 -8.96 -1.15
C HIS A 56 -0.63 -9.19 -0.83
N LEU A 57 -1.53 -8.38 -1.41
CA LEU A 57 -2.96 -8.48 -1.14
C LEU A 57 -3.56 -9.78 -1.67
N SER A 58 -4.56 -10.30 -0.97
CA SER A 58 -5.34 -11.44 -1.47
C SER A 58 -6.34 -10.99 -2.53
N ARG A 59 -6.92 -9.79 -2.39
CA ARG A 59 -7.83 -9.21 -3.37
C ARG A 59 -7.97 -7.71 -3.18
N TYR A 60 -8.48 -7.06 -4.21
CA TYR A 60 -8.73 -5.63 -4.24
C TYR A 60 -10.18 -5.30 -3.87
N ASN A 61 -10.39 -4.08 -3.33
CA ASN A 61 -11.72 -3.50 -3.12
C ASN A 61 -11.85 -2.13 -3.80
N VAL A 62 -10.93 -1.81 -4.70
CA VAL A 62 -10.91 -0.55 -5.45
C VAL A 62 -10.49 -0.82 -6.88
N THR A 63 -10.68 0.17 -7.75
CA THR A 63 -10.24 0.12 -9.13
C THR A 63 -9.39 1.33 -9.50
N ASN A 64 -8.69 1.25 -10.63
CA ASN A 64 -7.84 2.34 -11.12
C ASN A 64 -8.65 3.62 -11.29
N GLY A 65 -8.10 4.73 -10.84
CA GLY A 65 -8.73 6.04 -10.94
C GLY A 65 -9.74 6.36 -9.85
N GLN A 66 -10.04 5.40 -8.98
CA GLN A 66 -11.02 5.61 -7.91
C GLN A 66 -10.44 6.54 -6.83
N THR A 67 -11.25 7.50 -6.40
CA THR A 67 -10.92 8.33 -5.24
C THR A 67 -11.20 7.55 -3.97
N VAL A 68 -10.29 7.60 -3.01
CA VAL A 68 -10.43 6.94 -1.71
C VAL A 68 -10.30 7.95 -0.59
N THR A 69 -10.95 7.65 0.53
CA THR A 69 -10.92 8.46 1.74
C THR A 69 -10.07 7.73 2.77
N ARG A 70 -9.35 8.48 3.60
CA ARG A 70 -8.60 7.91 4.72
C ARG A 70 -9.50 6.96 5.52
N GLY A 71 -9.01 5.76 5.79
CA GLY A 71 -9.75 4.74 6.54
C GLY A 71 -10.69 3.88 5.71
N GLN A 72 -10.86 4.19 4.41
CA GLN A 72 -11.66 3.36 3.52
C GLN A 72 -10.96 2.03 3.27
N VAL A 73 -11.73 0.93 3.27
CA VAL A 73 -11.17 -0.40 2.94
C VAL A 73 -10.86 -0.45 1.45
N ILE A 74 -9.59 -0.72 1.12
CA ILE A 74 -9.11 -0.75 -0.26
C ILE A 74 -8.74 -2.15 -0.73
N GLY A 75 -8.53 -3.08 0.19
CA GLY A 75 -8.16 -4.46 -0.13
C GLY A 75 -8.05 -5.29 1.12
N TYR A 76 -7.45 -6.48 0.97
CA TYR A 76 -7.39 -7.45 2.05
C TYR A 76 -6.01 -8.10 2.10
N VAL A 77 -5.51 -8.33 3.30
CA VAL A 77 -4.20 -8.93 3.53
C VAL A 77 -4.13 -10.30 2.88
N GLY A 78 -3.00 -10.59 2.26
CA GLY A 78 -2.74 -11.86 1.63
C GLY A 78 -1.28 -12.24 1.75
N THR A 79 -0.86 -13.15 0.86
CA THR A 79 0.53 -13.61 0.79
C THR A 79 0.93 -13.84 -0.66
N THR A 80 0.37 -13.04 -1.59
CA THR A 80 0.68 -13.12 -3.01
C THR A 80 2.06 -12.53 -3.32
N GLY A 81 2.64 -12.96 -4.43
CA GLY A 81 4.00 -12.58 -4.80
C GLY A 81 5.05 -13.28 -3.96
N LEU A 82 6.19 -12.62 -3.75
CA LEU A 82 7.27 -13.16 -2.92
C LEU A 82 6.95 -12.92 -1.45
N SER A 83 6.24 -13.86 -0.86
CA SER A 83 5.82 -13.78 0.53
C SER A 83 5.80 -15.18 1.13
N THR A 84 6.21 -15.29 2.39
CA THR A 84 6.23 -16.56 3.13
C THR A 84 5.12 -16.66 4.17
N GLY A 85 4.27 -15.64 4.27
CA GLY A 85 3.16 -15.65 5.22
C GLY A 85 2.30 -14.42 5.06
N CYS A 86 1.11 -14.46 5.62
CA CYS A 86 0.15 -13.36 5.51
C CYS A 86 0.68 -12.11 6.19
N HIS A 87 0.80 -11.03 5.45
CA HIS A 87 1.24 -9.75 5.97
C HIS A 87 0.91 -8.63 4.97
N LEU A 88 0.90 -7.40 5.45
CA LEU A 88 0.85 -6.22 4.60
C LEU A 88 2.26 -5.64 4.51
N HIS A 89 2.80 -5.52 3.31
CA HIS A 89 4.03 -4.76 3.07
C HIS A 89 3.61 -3.37 2.61
N PHE A 90 3.80 -2.40 3.48
CA PHE A 90 3.38 -1.01 3.27
C PHE A 90 4.58 -0.14 2.94
N MET A 91 4.49 0.61 1.85
CA MET A 91 5.57 1.47 1.39
C MET A 91 5.07 2.89 1.22
N VAL A 92 5.93 3.85 1.52
CA VAL A 92 5.68 5.27 1.24
C VAL A 92 6.74 5.76 0.26
N LEU A 93 6.28 6.44 -0.79
CA LEU A 93 7.13 7.06 -1.79
C LEU A 93 7.01 8.57 -1.63
N GLN A 94 8.13 9.21 -1.34
CA GLN A 94 8.22 10.64 -1.16
C GLN A 94 9.01 11.22 -2.34
N ASN A 95 8.34 12.01 -3.19
CA ASN A 95 8.90 12.49 -4.45
C ASN A 95 9.45 11.34 -5.31
N GLY A 96 8.72 10.20 -5.35
CA GLY A 96 9.09 9.03 -6.13
C GLY A 96 10.14 8.13 -5.49
N LYS A 97 10.63 8.46 -4.30
CA LYS A 97 11.66 7.68 -3.61
C LYS A 97 11.07 6.98 -2.39
N HIS A 98 11.51 5.76 -2.14
CA HIS A 98 11.13 5.04 -0.92
C HIS A 98 11.62 5.79 0.31
N THR A 99 10.78 5.81 1.34
CA THR A 99 11.12 6.40 2.63
C THR A 99 10.61 5.49 3.74
N ASN A 100 11.07 5.73 4.96
CA ASN A 100 10.60 4.97 6.10
C ASN A 100 9.13 5.30 6.37
N PRO A 101 8.19 4.34 6.22
CA PRO A 101 6.76 4.60 6.43
C PRO A 101 6.45 5.13 7.82
N MET A 102 7.24 4.77 8.81
CA MET A 102 7.02 5.20 10.20
C MET A 102 7.15 6.71 10.37
N ASN A 103 7.77 7.40 9.42
CA ASN A 103 7.83 8.86 9.45
C ASN A 103 6.48 9.49 9.11
N TRP A 104 5.53 8.71 8.58
CA TRP A 104 4.23 9.19 8.12
C TRP A 104 3.05 8.69 8.96
N LEU A 105 3.28 7.70 9.78
CA LEU A 105 2.24 7.06 10.60
C LEU A 105 2.11 7.68 12.00
#